data_2dc9a1ff2d26ba3f06e64db8f54086a8
#
_entry.id   2dc9a1ff2d26ba3f06e64db8f54086a8
#
_cell.length_a   1.000
_cell.length_b   1.000
_cell.length_c   1.000
_cell.angle_alpha   90.00
_cell.angle_beta   90.00
_cell.angle_gamma   90.00
#
_symmetry.space_group_name_H-M   'P 1'
#
loop_
_entity.id
_entity.type
_entity.pdbx_description
1 polymer ?
#
loop_
_entity_poly.entity_id
_entity_poly.type
_entity_poly.pdbx_seq_one_letter_code
_entity_poly.pdbx_strand_id
1 'polypeptide(L)'
;MRSGTFIQAIAATCLLAAPSVLRAQVFVVGEKTATADVVTEFHATHVDLPTEPMDQRGRLDLIRNLEAEQGFAHRELPLGAGLELQANGNMTPREEAYKRMLYEKGQSASPGDRVEITALQFRPDRIVLDFNGGPYAKHRFLSHIELNDIPLAPQGPIATGCRITLVFEGGVPNLTAAEVKALLDPLVDFKAKSSAEAYTNSLTPKVRDAVENHDILVGMDRRMVIASVGEPLTKHREHVNGSDESSVVYEEWIYGQPPEPIRFVRFRNGRVTRLEIAALGKPVEVHDKNEIDGVPEPALLARTITNGDAQPSADGDQGSSRPPTLRRPGEETEAPPTSGRVNIPANPQQHLETSARE
;
A
#
# COMPACT_ATOMS: atom_id res chain seq x y z
N MET A 1 67.73 41.75 -28.15
CA MET A 1 67.34 41.29 -29.53
C MET A 1 66.68 39.93 -29.39
N ARG A 2 65.43 39.80 -29.95
CA ARG A 2 64.64 38.57 -30.20
C ARG A 2 64.15 37.78 -28.99
N SER A 3 62.98 38.02 -28.46
CA SER A 3 61.62 37.54 -28.82
C SER A 3 61.58 36.04 -29.11
N GLY A 4 61.02 35.28 -28.21
CA GLY A 4 60.63 33.91 -28.38
C GLY A 4 59.37 33.61 -27.49
N THR A 5 58.22 33.81 -28.15
CA THR A 5 56.86 33.54 -27.56
C THR A 5 56.62 32.05 -27.50
N PHE A 6 56.50 31.47 -26.33
CA PHE A 6 56.00 30.11 -26.17
C PHE A 6 54.47 30.15 -25.87
N ILE A 7 53.72 29.74 -26.87
CA ILE A 7 52.26 29.49 -26.75
C ILE A 7 52.09 28.12 -26.11
N GLN A 8 51.67 28.11 -24.83
CA GLN A 8 51.20 26.90 -24.18
C GLN A 8 49.70 26.74 -24.48
N ALA A 9 49.37 25.72 -25.24
CA ALA A 9 48.03 25.25 -25.46
C ALA A 9 47.55 24.51 -24.19
N ILE A 10 46.60 25.11 -23.45
CA ILE A 10 45.91 24.47 -22.34
C ILE A 10 44.76 23.68 -22.97
N ALA A 11 44.93 22.36 -23.01
CA ALA A 11 43.84 21.44 -23.32
C ALA A 11 42.86 21.40 -22.13
N ALA A 12 41.72 22.07 -22.27
CA ALA A 12 40.60 21.99 -21.33
C ALA A 12 39.90 20.63 -21.48
N THR A 13 40.20 19.72 -20.60
CA THR A 13 39.46 18.44 -20.45
C THR A 13 38.13 18.74 -19.77
N CYS A 14 37.08 18.91 -20.57
CA CYS A 14 35.69 18.93 -20.05
C CYS A 14 35.32 17.54 -19.49
N LEU A 15 35.42 17.38 -18.18
CA LEU A 15 34.87 16.24 -17.48
C LEU A 15 33.34 16.40 -17.47
N LEU A 16 32.65 15.66 -18.32
CA LEU A 16 31.21 15.54 -18.34
C LEU A 16 30.79 14.81 -17.05
N ALA A 17 30.53 15.57 -15.98
CA ALA A 17 29.81 15.09 -14.81
C ALA A 17 28.36 14.86 -15.23
N ALA A 18 27.98 13.62 -15.50
CA ALA A 18 26.60 13.24 -15.63
C ALA A 18 25.89 13.55 -14.32
N PRO A 19 24.77 14.30 -14.31
CA PRO A 19 24.00 14.48 -13.09
C PRO A 19 23.41 13.12 -12.73
N SER A 20 23.91 12.52 -11.65
CA SER A 20 23.22 11.44 -10.96
C SER A 20 21.88 12.01 -10.54
N VAL A 21 20.82 11.60 -11.23
CA VAL A 21 19.43 11.89 -10.84
C VAL A 21 19.20 11.12 -9.53
N LEU A 22 19.52 11.75 -8.42
CA LEU A 22 18.99 11.38 -7.13
C LEU A 22 17.46 11.45 -7.27
N ARG A 23 16.83 10.29 -7.47
CA ARG A 23 15.39 10.17 -7.31
C ARG A 23 15.12 10.46 -5.84
N ALA A 24 14.85 11.72 -5.54
CA ALA A 24 14.20 12.08 -4.30
C ALA A 24 12.87 11.30 -4.30
N GLN A 25 12.73 10.35 -3.39
CA GLN A 25 11.42 9.80 -3.07
C GLN A 25 10.61 10.98 -2.55
N VAL A 26 9.73 11.48 -3.39
CA VAL A 26 8.70 12.44 -2.97
C VAL A 26 7.78 11.63 -2.08
N PHE A 27 7.95 11.76 -0.78
CA PHE A 27 6.96 11.33 0.20
C PHE A 27 5.73 12.20 -0.03
N VAL A 28 4.73 11.64 -0.69
CA VAL A 28 3.40 12.26 -0.76
C VAL A 28 2.77 12.10 0.63
N VAL A 29 3.01 13.09 1.47
CA VAL A 29 2.29 13.24 2.74
C VAL A 29 0.86 13.59 2.36
N GLY A 30 -0.05 12.63 2.44
CA GLY A 30 -1.47 12.89 2.20
C GLY A 30 -2.29 11.75 1.62
N GLU A 31 -1.71 10.62 1.27
CA GLU A 31 -2.50 9.44 0.95
C GLU A 31 -3.04 8.89 2.28
N LYS A 32 -4.34 9.10 2.53
CA LYS A 32 -5.02 8.51 3.70
C LYS A 32 -4.87 7.01 3.57
N THR A 33 -3.98 6.43 4.36
CA THR A 33 -3.71 5.00 4.40
C THR A 33 -5.03 4.29 4.64
N ALA A 34 -5.37 3.33 3.80
CA ALA A 34 -6.55 2.50 4.03
C ALA A 34 -6.31 1.74 5.34
N THR A 35 -6.93 2.19 6.42
CA THR A 35 -6.73 1.64 7.78
C THR A 35 -7.21 0.19 7.92
N ALA A 36 -7.86 -0.34 6.90
CA ALA A 36 -8.30 -1.74 6.85
C ALA A 36 -7.13 -2.74 6.92
N ASP A 37 -5.94 -2.34 6.46
CA ASP A 37 -4.78 -3.22 6.33
C ASP A 37 -3.80 -3.15 7.51
N VAL A 38 -4.08 -2.29 8.50
CA VAL A 38 -3.23 -2.12 9.67
C VAL A 38 -3.31 -3.34 10.59
N VAL A 39 -2.16 -3.99 10.82
CA VAL A 39 -2.05 -5.10 11.77
C VAL A 39 -2.19 -4.56 13.19
N THR A 40 -3.27 -4.96 13.87
CA THR A 40 -3.55 -4.54 15.26
C THR A 40 -3.08 -5.53 16.30
N GLU A 41 -2.78 -6.77 15.88
CA GLU A 41 -2.24 -7.78 16.79
C GLU A 41 -0.91 -7.32 17.39
N PHE A 42 -0.78 -7.46 18.69
CA PHE A 42 0.39 -7.02 19.43
C PHE A 42 0.88 -8.10 20.38
N HIS A 43 2.16 -8.42 20.29
CA HIS A 43 2.82 -9.36 21.19
C HIS A 43 3.75 -8.59 22.12
N ALA A 44 3.50 -8.73 23.42
CA ALA A 44 4.34 -8.11 24.44
C ALA A 44 5.73 -8.78 24.46
N THR A 45 6.77 -7.97 24.76
CA THR A 45 8.11 -8.46 24.98
C THR A 45 8.28 -9.11 26.36
N HIS A 46 9.31 -9.92 26.50
CA HIS A 46 9.71 -10.49 27.78
C HIS A 46 11.22 -10.25 27.96
N VAL A 47 11.56 -9.08 28.47
CA VAL A 47 12.92 -8.66 28.77
C VAL A 47 13.11 -8.69 30.27
N ASP A 48 14.18 -9.30 30.77
CA ASP A 48 14.51 -9.26 32.19
C ASP A 48 14.93 -7.83 32.58
N LEU A 49 14.11 -7.20 33.43
CA LEU A 49 14.34 -5.82 33.86
C LEU A 49 15.19 -5.79 35.13
N PRO A 50 16.28 -4.99 35.18
CA PRO A 50 17.05 -4.76 36.39
C PRO A 50 16.16 -4.16 37.50
N THR A 51 16.46 -4.48 38.74
CA THR A 51 15.77 -3.91 39.91
C THR A 51 16.35 -2.57 40.37
N GLU A 52 17.54 -2.25 39.93
CA GLU A 52 18.22 -1.01 40.28
C GLU A 52 17.62 0.17 39.52
N PRO A 53 17.30 1.29 40.18
CA PRO A 53 16.78 2.47 39.51
C PRO A 53 17.85 3.12 38.62
N MET A 54 17.37 3.75 37.54
CA MET A 54 18.22 4.47 36.59
C MET A 54 19.01 5.59 37.24
N ASP A 55 20.33 5.48 37.21
CA ASP A 55 21.26 6.51 37.68
C ASP A 55 21.62 7.53 36.57
N GLN A 56 22.40 8.57 36.93
CA GLN A 56 22.82 9.58 35.96
C GLN A 56 23.78 9.00 34.90
N ARG A 57 24.61 8.03 35.26
CA ARG A 57 25.55 7.40 34.34
C ARG A 57 24.82 6.55 33.32
N GLY A 58 23.88 5.74 33.76
CA GLY A 58 23.03 4.93 32.88
C GLY A 58 22.27 5.80 31.88
N ARG A 59 21.72 6.96 32.30
CA ARG A 59 21.08 7.92 31.37
C ARG A 59 22.03 8.43 30.30
N LEU A 60 23.24 8.81 30.66
CA LEU A 60 24.24 9.31 29.70
C LEU A 60 24.72 8.21 28.76
N ASP A 61 24.85 6.98 29.25
CA ASP A 61 25.20 5.84 28.41
C ASP A 61 24.08 5.46 27.45
N LEU A 62 22.81 5.54 27.87
CA LEU A 62 21.67 5.36 26.96
C LEU A 62 21.59 6.45 25.88
N ILE A 63 21.76 7.72 26.24
CA ILE A 63 21.79 8.82 25.28
C ILE A 63 22.90 8.58 24.25
N ARG A 64 24.12 8.28 24.69
CA ARG A 64 25.27 8.07 23.81
C ARG A 64 25.07 6.90 22.83
N ASN A 65 24.41 5.82 23.27
CA ASN A 65 24.29 4.59 22.50
C ASN A 65 23.00 4.49 21.71
N LEU A 66 21.98 5.32 22.01
CA LEU A 66 20.69 5.27 21.33
C LEU A 66 20.43 6.51 20.46
N GLU A 67 21.03 7.67 20.76
CA GLU A 67 20.89 8.85 19.91
C GLU A 67 21.55 8.60 18.55
N ALA A 68 20.83 8.92 17.47
CA ALA A 68 21.18 8.61 16.09
C ALA A 68 21.19 7.10 15.74
N GLU A 69 20.71 6.23 16.63
CA GLU A 69 20.57 4.82 16.32
C GLU A 69 19.45 4.62 15.28
N GLN A 70 19.73 3.80 14.28
CA GLN A 70 18.85 3.51 13.19
C GLN A 70 18.24 2.12 13.33
N GLY A 71 16.97 2.02 13.01
CA GLY A 71 16.21 0.77 12.92
C GLY A 71 15.20 0.83 11.79
N PHE A 72 14.33 -0.14 11.76
CA PHE A 72 13.24 -0.20 10.77
C PHE A 72 11.91 -0.33 11.51
N ALA A 73 10.90 0.40 11.05
CA ALA A 73 9.56 0.27 11.62
C ALA A 73 9.05 -1.16 11.43
N HIS A 74 8.62 -1.81 12.51
CA HIS A 74 8.03 -3.14 12.49
C HIS A 74 6.53 -3.06 12.18
N ARG A 75 5.91 -1.91 12.50
CA ARG A 75 4.52 -1.58 12.20
C ARG A 75 4.37 -0.11 11.83
N GLU A 76 3.17 0.27 11.45
CA GLU A 76 2.84 1.66 11.15
C GLU A 76 3.10 2.53 12.38
N LEU A 77 3.91 3.58 12.26
CA LEU A 77 4.12 4.54 13.31
C LEU A 77 3.27 5.79 13.06
N PRO A 78 2.46 6.24 14.05
CA PRO A 78 1.64 7.44 13.86
C PRO A 78 2.48 8.70 13.80
N LEU A 79 1.99 9.70 13.12
CA LEU A 79 2.61 11.01 13.14
C LEU A 79 2.38 11.70 14.50
N GLY A 80 3.44 12.26 15.08
CA GLY A 80 3.37 13.00 16.34
C GLY A 80 3.45 12.12 17.59
N ALA A 81 2.79 12.55 18.66
CA ALA A 81 2.81 11.88 19.97
C ALA A 81 1.53 11.07 20.21
N GLY A 82 1.56 10.17 21.19
CA GLY A 82 0.40 9.42 21.67
C GLY A 82 0.53 7.91 21.59
N LEU A 83 1.70 7.41 21.18
CA LEU A 83 2.02 5.99 21.24
C LEU A 83 2.79 5.69 22.54
N GLU A 84 2.19 4.88 23.40
CA GLU A 84 2.79 4.42 24.65
C GLU A 84 2.99 2.91 24.62
N LEU A 85 4.14 2.47 25.06
CA LEU A 85 4.49 1.06 25.17
C LEU A 85 4.82 0.76 26.63
N GLN A 86 4.09 -0.12 27.26
CA GLN A 86 4.43 -0.60 28.60
C GLN A 86 5.56 -1.62 28.52
N ALA A 87 6.61 -1.47 29.31
CA ALA A 87 7.70 -2.43 29.35
C ALA A 87 7.17 -3.83 29.69
N ASN A 88 7.44 -4.81 28.85
CA ASN A 88 6.90 -6.17 28.94
C ASN A 88 5.36 -6.23 28.96
N GLY A 89 4.70 -5.20 28.48
CA GLY A 89 3.25 -5.08 28.48
C GLY A 89 2.70 -4.67 27.10
N ASN A 90 1.52 -4.13 27.13
CA ASN A 90 0.80 -3.79 25.91
C ASN A 90 1.11 -2.38 25.40
N MET A 91 0.81 -2.17 24.16
CA MET A 91 0.82 -0.87 23.51
C MET A 91 -0.52 -0.13 23.74
N THR A 92 -0.46 1.19 23.87
CA THR A 92 -1.61 2.08 23.92
C THR A 92 -1.45 3.20 22.89
N PRO A 93 -2.47 3.52 22.08
CA PRO A 93 -3.80 2.91 22.02
C PRO A 93 -3.80 1.51 21.39
N ARG A 94 -4.85 0.72 21.62
CA ARG A 94 -4.99 -0.63 21.08
C ARG A 94 -6.00 -0.67 19.93
N GLU A 95 -5.86 -1.67 19.08
CA GLU A 95 -6.85 -2.07 18.07
C GLU A 95 -7.46 -0.90 17.29
N GLU A 96 -8.77 -0.73 17.37
CA GLU A 96 -9.50 0.30 16.64
C GLU A 96 -9.11 1.73 17.03
N ALA A 97 -8.69 1.96 18.28
CA ALA A 97 -8.18 3.26 18.69
C ALA A 97 -6.82 3.57 18.06
N TYR A 98 -6.00 2.55 17.83
CA TYR A 98 -4.74 2.69 17.09
C TYR A 98 -4.97 2.98 15.60
N LYS A 99 -5.88 2.26 14.94
CA LYS A 99 -6.29 2.54 13.57
C LYS A 99 -6.83 3.96 13.42
N ARG A 100 -7.68 4.38 14.36
CA ARG A 100 -8.22 5.75 14.38
C ARG A 100 -7.11 6.79 14.51
N MET A 101 -6.14 6.55 15.40
CA MET A 101 -5.00 7.46 15.57
C MET A 101 -4.18 7.59 14.28
N LEU A 102 -3.90 6.48 13.56
CA LEU A 102 -3.22 6.51 12.27
C LEU A 102 -4.02 7.26 11.21
N TYR A 103 -5.34 7.07 11.19
CA TYR A 103 -6.22 7.77 10.25
C TYR A 103 -6.27 9.28 10.52
N GLU A 104 -6.40 9.70 11.79
CA GLU A 104 -6.54 11.11 12.18
C GLU A 104 -5.22 11.88 12.08
N LYS A 105 -4.12 11.29 12.56
CA LYS A 105 -2.81 11.96 12.61
C LYS A 105 -1.97 11.75 11.36
N GLY A 106 -2.24 10.70 10.60
CA GLY A 106 -1.37 10.22 9.53
C GLY A 106 -0.26 9.31 10.06
N GLN A 107 0.57 8.88 9.15
CA GLN A 107 1.63 7.90 9.37
C GLN A 107 2.99 8.53 9.17
N SER A 108 3.92 8.32 10.10
CA SER A 108 5.31 8.81 10.02
C SER A 108 6.26 7.77 9.42
N ALA A 109 5.94 6.48 9.56
CA ALA A 109 6.68 5.38 8.97
C ALA A 109 5.77 4.16 8.77
N SER A 110 5.98 3.44 7.67
CA SER A 110 5.35 2.15 7.35
C SER A 110 6.26 0.99 7.75
N PRO A 111 5.74 -0.25 7.89
CA PRO A 111 6.57 -1.42 8.13
C PRO A 111 7.72 -1.52 7.12
N GLY A 112 8.95 -1.74 7.61
CA GLY A 112 10.17 -1.77 6.81
C GLY A 112 10.76 -0.40 6.47
N ASP A 113 10.12 0.72 6.83
CA ASP A 113 10.71 2.04 6.64
C ASP A 113 11.81 2.29 7.69
N ARG A 114 12.91 2.94 7.26
CA ARG A 114 13.98 3.32 8.17
C ARG A 114 13.52 4.41 9.11
N VAL A 115 13.83 4.21 10.39
CA VAL A 115 13.59 5.19 11.45
C VAL A 115 14.86 5.41 12.25
N GLU A 116 15.03 6.62 12.80
CA GLU A 116 16.17 7.03 13.57
C GLU A 116 15.70 7.65 14.89
N ILE A 117 16.34 7.27 16.00
CA ILE A 117 16.11 7.90 17.29
C ILE A 117 16.80 9.27 17.29
N THR A 118 16.01 10.33 17.32
CA THR A 118 16.49 11.71 17.22
C THR A 118 16.57 12.45 18.57
N ALA A 119 15.87 11.97 19.58
CA ALA A 119 15.95 12.49 20.94
C ALA A 119 15.48 11.48 21.98
N LEU A 120 16.08 11.57 23.19
CA LEU A 120 15.65 10.82 24.37
C LEU A 120 15.37 11.79 25.52
N GLN A 121 14.29 11.53 26.26
CA GLN A 121 13.95 12.26 27.48
C GLN A 121 13.62 11.27 28.59
N PHE A 122 14.21 11.46 29.76
CA PHE A 122 13.99 10.60 30.91
C PHE A 122 13.02 11.26 31.89
N ARG A 123 12.02 10.54 32.30
CA ARG A 123 11.08 10.87 33.36
C ARG A 123 11.19 9.82 34.46
N PRO A 124 10.63 10.03 35.66
CA PRO A 124 10.77 9.07 36.75
C PRO A 124 10.25 7.67 36.43
N ASP A 125 9.16 7.59 35.63
CA ASP A 125 8.42 6.37 35.31
C ASP A 125 8.46 5.98 33.83
N ARG A 126 9.15 6.78 32.97
CA ARG A 126 9.14 6.56 31.52
C ARG A 126 10.37 7.09 30.80
N ILE A 127 10.66 6.49 29.66
CA ILE A 127 11.62 7.00 28.68
C ILE A 127 10.81 7.45 27.46
N VAL A 128 10.99 8.70 27.04
CA VAL A 128 10.36 9.27 25.85
C VAL A 128 11.38 9.27 24.73
N LEU A 129 11.07 8.59 23.63
CA LEU A 129 11.92 8.48 22.45
C LEU A 129 11.23 9.19 21.27
N ASP A 130 11.95 10.08 20.64
CA ASP A 130 11.51 10.76 19.42
C ASP A 130 12.20 10.11 18.22
N PHE A 131 11.40 9.69 17.24
CA PHE A 131 11.86 9.10 15.99
C PHE A 131 11.63 10.09 14.84
N ASN A 132 12.58 10.20 13.91
CA ASN A 132 12.52 11.03 12.71
C ASN A 132 12.16 12.50 12.98
N GLY A 133 12.67 13.07 14.08
CA GLY A 133 12.41 14.45 14.50
C GLY A 133 11.22 14.61 15.45
N GLY A 134 10.49 13.54 15.77
CA GLY A 134 9.41 13.52 16.75
C GLY A 134 8.20 14.40 16.38
N PRO A 135 7.40 14.80 17.38
CA PRO A 135 6.16 15.54 17.19
C PRO A 135 6.34 17.03 16.87
N TYR A 136 7.57 17.49 16.71
CA TYR A 136 7.86 18.91 16.52
C TYR A 136 8.15 19.23 15.05
N ALA A 137 7.63 20.37 14.57
CA ALA A 137 7.99 20.89 13.26
C ALA A 137 9.48 21.29 13.25
N LYS A 138 10.19 20.98 12.15
CA LYS A 138 11.61 21.32 11.94
C LYS A 138 11.93 22.81 12.18
N HIS A 139 10.97 23.71 12.03
CA HIS A 139 11.13 25.15 12.12
C HIS A 139 10.15 25.79 13.10
N ARG A 140 9.95 25.15 14.26
CA ARG A 140 9.02 25.63 15.28
C ARG A 140 9.22 27.11 15.66
N PHE A 141 10.46 27.59 15.69
CA PHE A 141 10.77 28.99 16.00
C PHE A 141 10.27 29.93 14.87
N LEU A 142 10.50 29.54 13.62
CA LEU A 142 10.13 30.36 12.47
C LEU A 142 8.61 30.39 12.20
N SER A 143 7.85 29.42 12.71
CA SER A 143 6.39 29.38 12.58
C SER A 143 5.68 30.43 13.44
N HIS A 144 6.39 31.04 14.42
CA HIS A 144 5.88 32.11 15.26
C HIS A 144 6.37 33.50 14.81
N ILE A 145 7.15 33.58 13.73
CA ILE A 145 7.63 34.84 13.19
C ILE A 145 6.81 35.17 11.92
N GLU A 146 6.06 36.26 11.99
CA GLU A 146 5.31 36.78 10.86
C GLU A 146 6.02 38.06 10.38
N LEU A 147 6.14 38.21 9.08
CA LEU A 147 6.61 39.42 8.43
C LEU A 147 5.50 39.93 7.50
N ASN A 148 4.91 41.08 7.85
CA ASN A 148 3.75 41.65 7.13
C ASN A 148 2.54 40.71 7.06
N ASP A 149 2.15 40.09 8.16
CA ASP A 149 1.07 39.11 8.27
C ASP A 149 1.27 37.82 7.42
N ILE A 150 2.51 37.55 6.97
CA ILE A 150 2.87 36.32 6.26
C ILE A 150 3.81 35.50 7.16
N PRO A 151 3.45 34.29 7.53
CA PRO A 151 4.34 33.40 8.29
C PRO A 151 5.62 33.14 7.51
N LEU A 152 6.78 33.29 8.16
CA LEU A 152 8.10 33.05 7.53
C LEU A 152 8.37 31.55 7.29
N ALA A 153 7.65 30.68 7.98
CA ALA A 153 7.74 29.23 7.74
C ALA A 153 6.55 28.76 6.89
N PRO A 154 6.76 27.86 5.92
CA PRO A 154 5.67 27.27 5.18
C PRO A 154 4.72 26.57 6.15
N GLN A 155 3.41 26.77 5.98
CA GLN A 155 2.37 26.05 6.69
C GLN A 155 2.37 24.59 6.23
N GLY A 156 3.21 23.77 6.87
CA GLY A 156 3.35 22.35 6.64
C GLY A 156 2.91 21.52 7.84
N PRO A 157 2.89 20.21 7.74
CA PRO A 157 2.53 19.32 8.85
C PRO A 157 3.38 19.63 10.07
N ILE A 158 2.73 19.75 11.21
CA ILE A 158 3.33 20.19 12.50
C ILE A 158 4.34 19.16 13.03
N ALA A 159 4.22 17.91 12.63
CA ALA A 159 5.09 16.81 13.02
C ALA A 159 5.76 16.19 11.80
N THR A 160 7.01 15.74 11.95
CA THR A 160 7.75 15.01 10.90
C THR A 160 7.99 13.55 11.28
N GLY A 161 7.90 13.21 12.56
CA GLY A 161 8.19 11.88 13.09
C GLY A 161 7.19 11.44 14.14
N CYS A 162 7.55 10.38 14.83
CA CYS A 162 6.77 9.73 15.88
C CYS A 162 7.41 9.95 17.24
N ARG A 163 6.59 9.98 18.30
CA ARG A 163 7.04 9.84 19.68
C ARG A 163 6.51 8.55 20.26
N ILE A 164 7.42 7.71 20.76
CA ILE A 164 7.12 6.50 21.51
C ILE A 164 7.49 6.76 22.97
N THR A 165 6.54 6.50 23.87
CA THR A 165 6.75 6.61 25.31
C THR A 165 6.83 5.21 25.91
N LEU A 166 8.01 4.80 26.37
CA LEU A 166 8.21 3.53 27.05
C LEU A 166 7.97 3.72 28.55
N VAL A 167 6.93 3.08 29.09
CA VAL A 167 6.42 3.24 30.46
C VAL A 167 6.84 2.06 31.31
N PHE A 168 7.27 2.31 32.55
CA PHE A 168 7.71 1.32 33.53
C PHE A 168 6.85 1.35 34.80
N GLU A 169 6.49 0.20 35.30
CA GLU A 169 5.86 0.08 36.62
C GLU A 169 6.95 0.19 37.69
N GLY A 170 6.80 1.15 38.62
CA GLY A 170 7.75 1.32 39.74
C GLY A 170 8.98 2.20 39.44
N GLY A 171 9.04 2.81 38.24
CA GLY A 171 10.14 3.68 37.83
C GLY A 171 11.05 3.06 36.79
N VAL A 172 11.87 3.91 36.15
CA VAL A 172 12.78 3.47 35.08
C VAL A 172 13.98 2.74 35.71
N PRO A 173 14.18 1.44 35.40
CA PRO A 173 15.33 0.68 35.88
C PRO A 173 16.60 1.06 35.11
N ASN A 174 17.77 0.64 35.64
CA ASN A 174 19.07 0.93 35.02
C ASN A 174 19.32 0.02 33.80
N LEU A 175 18.74 0.39 32.68
CA LEU A 175 18.74 -0.37 31.43
C LEU A 175 19.99 -0.13 30.59
N THR A 176 20.40 -1.13 29.86
CA THR A 176 21.33 -1.02 28.74
C THR A 176 20.62 -0.64 27.45
N ALA A 177 21.36 -0.13 26.46
CA ALA A 177 20.80 0.16 25.14
C ALA A 177 20.22 -1.08 24.44
N ALA A 178 20.81 -2.27 24.67
CA ALA A 178 20.32 -3.53 24.13
C ALA A 178 18.95 -3.91 24.69
N GLU A 179 18.74 -3.72 26.01
CA GLU A 179 17.44 -3.97 26.65
C GLU A 179 16.37 -3.00 26.17
N VAL A 180 16.71 -1.70 26.02
CA VAL A 180 15.77 -0.71 25.46
C VAL A 180 15.39 -1.07 24.02
N LYS A 181 16.36 -1.47 23.18
CA LYS A 181 16.08 -1.94 21.80
C LYS A 181 15.18 -3.19 21.81
N ALA A 182 15.44 -4.14 22.73
CA ALA A 182 14.62 -5.34 22.86
C ALA A 182 13.18 -5.03 23.31
N LEU A 183 12.98 -4.04 24.20
CA LEU A 183 11.65 -3.58 24.59
C LEU A 183 10.90 -2.90 23.44
N LEU A 184 11.62 -2.22 22.54
CA LEU A 184 11.05 -1.54 21.36
C LEU A 184 10.81 -2.46 20.16
N ASP A 185 11.29 -3.70 20.19
CA ASP A 185 11.23 -4.67 19.07
C ASP A 185 9.82 -4.81 18.42
N PRO A 186 8.70 -4.78 19.17
CA PRO A 186 7.37 -4.82 18.55
C PRO A 186 7.01 -3.61 17.68
N LEU A 187 7.74 -2.51 17.84
CA LEU A 187 7.51 -1.25 17.12
C LEU A 187 8.63 -0.95 16.11
N VAL A 188 9.87 -1.26 16.49
CA VAL A 188 11.08 -0.93 15.71
C VAL A 188 12.07 -2.09 15.77
N ASP A 189 12.39 -2.65 14.62
CA ASP A 189 13.43 -3.68 14.46
C ASP A 189 14.80 -3.03 14.31
N PHE A 190 15.68 -3.23 15.28
CA PHE A 190 17.08 -2.78 15.25
C PHE A 190 18.04 -3.87 14.76
N LYS A 191 17.56 -5.07 14.44
CA LYS A 191 18.38 -6.22 14.02
C LYS A 191 18.42 -6.38 12.52
N ALA A 192 17.34 -5.97 11.81
CA ALA A 192 17.25 -6.07 10.37
C ALA A 192 18.33 -5.24 9.68
N LYS A 193 18.93 -5.79 8.64
CA LYS A 193 20.01 -5.16 7.86
C LYS A 193 19.49 -4.34 6.68
N SER A 194 18.24 -4.55 6.29
CA SER A 194 17.62 -3.88 5.15
C SER A 194 16.12 -3.66 5.35
N SER A 195 15.56 -2.69 4.62
CA SER A 195 14.12 -2.44 4.59
C SER A 195 13.32 -3.65 4.12
N ALA A 196 13.86 -4.42 3.18
CA ALA A 196 13.21 -5.62 2.67
C ALA A 196 13.14 -6.71 3.75
N GLU A 197 14.25 -6.97 4.44
CA GLU A 197 14.30 -7.92 5.56
C GLU A 197 13.35 -7.51 6.70
N ALA A 198 13.39 -6.24 7.10
CA ALA A 198 12.51 -5.72 8.13
C ALA A 198 11.03 -5.82 7.73
N TYR A 199 10.71 -5.51 6.49
CA TYR A 199 9.35 -5.68 5.97
C TYR A 199 8.91 -7.14 6.00
N THR A 200 9.75 -8.06 5.52
CA THR A 200 9.46 -9.50 5.55
C THR A 200 9.27 -10.00 6.97
N ASN A 201 10.10 -9.54 7.93
CA ASN A 201 9.97 -9.87 9.34
C ASN A 201 8.67 -9.38 9.98
N SER A 202 8.10 -8.28 9.46
CA SER A 202 6.82 -7.73 9.94
C SER A 202 5.59 -8.52 9.47
N LEU A 203 5.74 -9.39 8.47
CA LEU A 203 4.64 -10.16 7.89
C LEU A 203 4.27 -11.37 8.77
N THR A 204 3.01 -11.82 8.64
CA THR A 204 2.58 -13.08 9.27
C THR A 204 3.41 -14.24 8.74
N PRO A 205 3.63 -15.31 9.53
CA PRO A 205 4.50 -16.43 9.12
C PRO A 205 4.13 -17.01 7.75
N LYS A 206 2.84 -17.22 7.48
CA LYS A 206 2.34 -17.75 6.22
C LYS A 206 2.66 -16.85 5.01
N VAL A 207 2.51 -15.55 5.18
CA VAL A 207 2.83 -14.58 4.11
C VAL A 207 4.34 -14.47 3.94
N ARG A 208 5.09 -14.52 5.03
CA ARG A 208 6.56 -14.53 5.01
C ARG A 208 7.09 -15.72 4.22
N ASP A 209 6.60 -16.94 4.54
CA ASP A 209 6.98 -18.16 3.83
C ASP A 209 6.66 -18.04 2.32
N ALA A 210 5.51 -17.45 1.96
CA ALA A 210 5.16 -17.22 0.57
C ALA A 210 6.09 -16.20 -0.11
N VAL A 211 6.46 -15.10 0.58
CA VAL A 211 7.43 -14.13 0.07
C VAL A 211 8.80 -14.75 -0.15
N GLU A 212 9.28 -15.58 0.78
CA GLU A 212 10.56 -16.29 0.65
C GLU A 212 10.56 -17.32 -0.49
N ASN A 213 9.43 -17.97 -0.76
CA ASN A 213 9.26 -18.92 -1.86
C ASN A 213 8.88 -18.24 -3.20
N HIS A 214 8.76 -16.92 -3.26
CA HIS A 214 8.32 -16.18 -4.45
C HIS A 214 6.91 -16.58 -4.92
N ASP A 215 6.03 -16.90 -3.98
CA ASP A 215 4.64 -17.26 -4.22
C ASP A 215 3.69 -16.10 -3.93
N ILE A 216 2.54 -16.10 -4.63
CA ILE A 216 1.49 -15.11 -4.45
C ILE A 216 0.28 -15.80 -3.81
N LEU A 217 -0.20 -15.27 -2.70
CA LEU A 217 -1.41 -15.74 -2.03
C LEU A 217 -2.59 -14.80 -2.28
N VAL A 218 -3.78 -15.37 -2.40
CA VAL A 218 -5.02 -14.57 -2.43
C VAL A 218 -5.22 -13.92 -1.05
N GLY A 219 -5.45 -12.61 -1.04
CA GLY A 219 -5.51 -11.79 0.18
C GLY A 219 -4.28 -10.89 0.40
N MET A 220 -3.16 -11.15 -0.27
CA MET A 220 -1.98 -10.26 -0.23
C MET A 220 -2.33 -8.85 -0.72
N ASP A 221 -1.70 -7.84 -0.14
CA ASP A 221 -1.71 -6.49 -0.68
C ASP A 221 -0.66 -6.32 -1.81
N ARG A 222 -0.68 -5.17 -2.48
CA ARG A 222 0.27 -4.86 -3.57
C ARG A 222 1.73 -4.92 -3.11
N ARG A 223 2.01 -4.45 -1.90
CA ARG A 223 3.37 -4.41 -1.35
C ARG A 223 3.89 -5.81 -1.05
N MET A 224 3.03 -6.70 -0.52
CA MET A 224 3.35 -8.11 -0.30
C MET A 224 3.66 -8.83 -1.61
N VAL A 225 2.86 -8.58 -2.66
CA VAL A 225 3.10 -9.17 -3.98
C VAL A 225 4.41 -8.67 -4.59
N ILE A 226 4.70 -7.37 -4.50
CA ILE A 226 5.99 -6.82 -4.96
C ILE A 226 7.16 -7.40 -4.15
N ALA A 227 7.01 -7.57 -2.85
CA ALA A 227 8.05 -8.16 -2.02
C ALA A 227 8.31 -9.64 -2.38
N SER A 228 7.29 -10.38 -2.82
CA SER A 228 7.41 -11.78 -3.22
C SER A 228 8.02 -11.94 -4.62
N VAL A 229 7.43 -11.31 -5.64
CA VAL A 229 7.77 -11.58 -7.06
C VAL A 229 8.32 -10.37 -7.81
N GLY A 230 8.48 -9.24 -7.13
CA GLY A 230 8.97 -8.00 -7.73
C GLY A 230 7.90 -7.19 -8.47
N GLU A 231 8.35 -6.20 -9.24
CA GLU A 231 7.45 -5.38 -10.06
C GLU A 231 6.89 -6.17 -11.25
N PRO A 232 5.59 -6.06 -11.56
CA PRO A 232 4.99 -6.75 -12.69
C PRO A 232 5.45 -6.17 -14.02
N LEU A 233 5.44 -7.01 -15.06
CA LEU A 233 5.75 -6.59 -16.43
C LEU A 233 4.69 -5.62 -16.97
N THR A 234 3.44 -5.84 -16.62
CA THR A 234 2.31 -5.03 -17.10
C THR A 234 1.31 -4.83 -15.97
N LYS A 235 0.78 -3.60 -15.87
CA LYS A 235 -0.28 -3.21 -14.93
C LYS A 235 -1.46 -2.64 -15.73
N HIS A 236 -2.62 -3.26 -15.60
CA HIS A 236 -3.88 -2.75 -16.12
C HIS A 236 -4.75 -2.31 -14.95
N ARG A 237 -5.29 -1.09 -15.02
CA ARG A 237 -6.19 -0.54 -14.00
C ARG A 237 -7.51 -0.18 -14.65
N GLU A 238 -8.59 -0.66 -14.08
CA GLU A 238 -9.95 -0.39 -14.51
C GLU A 238 -10.72 0.28 -13.37
N HIS A 239 -11.29 1.44 -13.66
CA HIS A 239 -12.20 2.12 -12.77
C HIS A 239 -13.64 1.83 -13.23
N VAL A 240 -14.37 1.09 -12.42
CA VAL A 240 -15.80 0.90 -12.67
C VAL A 240 -16.52 2.11 -12.08
N ASN A 241 -16.92 3.04 -12.94
CA ASN A 241 -17.74 4.19 -12.58
C ASN A 241 -19.13 3.69 -12.17
N GLY A 242 -19.35 3.45 -10.89
CA GLY A 242 -20.69 3.35 -10.32
C GLY A 242 -21.20 4.75 -10.00
N SER A 243 -22.50 4.99 -10.10
CA SER A 243 -23.16 6.24 -9.79
C SER A 243 -23.12 6.64 -8.30
N ASP A 244 -22.48 5.86 -7.44
CA ASP A 244 -22.29 6.10 -6.02
C ASP A 244 -20.81 6.20 -5.66
N GLU A 245 -20.50 6.98 -4.62
CA GLU A 245 -19.16 7.38 -4.14
C GLU A 245 -18.15 6.24 -3.85
N SER A 246 -18.51 4.97 -4.03
CA SER A 246 -17.63 3.82 -3.93
C SER A 246 -17.18 3.32 -5.30
N SER A 247 -16.27 4.07 -5.96
CA SER A 247 -15.61 3.56 -7.15
C SER A 247 -14.74 2.36 -6.80
N VAL A 248 -15.14 1.15 -7.22
CA VAL A 248 -14.32 -0.04 -7.06
C VAL A 248 -13.19 -0.01 -8.06
N VAL A 249 -11.96 0.00 -7.57
CA VAL A 249 -10.75 -0.04 -8.40
C VAL A 249 -10.36 -1.50 -8.60
N TYR A 250 -10.43 -1.96 -9.84
CA TYR A 250 -9.85 -3.23 -10.25
C TYR A 250 -8.48 -2.98 -10.88
N GLU A 251 -7.52 -3.79 -10.53
CA GLU A 251 -6.18 -3.75 -11.10
C GLU A 251 -5.73 -5.17 -11.41
N GLU A 252 -5.12 -5.38 -12.56
CA GLU A 252 -4.57 -6.66 -12.98
C GLU A 252 -3.09 -6.51 -13.28
N TRP A 253 -2.29 -7.33 -12.63
CA TRP A 253 -0.83 -7.39 -12.82
C TRP A 253 -0.46 -8.69 -13.51
N ILE A 254 0.44 -8.58 -14.48
CA ILE A 254 0.88 -9.71 -15.28
C ILE A 254 2.37 -9.94 -15.04
N TYR A 255 2.72 -11.18 -14.68
CA TYR A 255 4.07 -11.65 -14.45
C TYR A 255 4.40 -12.81 -15.38
N GLY A 256 5.67 -12.93 -15.75
CA GLY A 256 6.18 -14.01 -16.60
C GLY A 256 5.97 -13.78 -18.09
N GLN A 257 6.76 -14.49 -18.89
CA GLN A 257 6.68 -14.49 -20.36
C GLN A 257 6.85 -15.93 -20.85
N PRO A 258 6.20 -16.32 -21.95
CA PRO A 258 6.43 -17.64 -22.52
C PRO A 258 7.93 -17.89 -22.83
N PRO A 259 8.49 -19.06 -22.56
CA PRO A 259 7.84 -20.30 -22.16
C PRO A 259 7.53 -20.47 -20.65
N GLU A 260 7.90 -19.51 -19.81
CA GLU A 260 7.60 -19.55 -18.39
C GLU A 260 6.09 -19.38 -18.11
N PRO A 261 5.60 -19.89 -16.97
CA PRO A 261 4.22 -19.69 -16.58
C PRO A 261 3.88 -18.20 -16.45
N ILE A 262 2.76 -17.79 -17.04
CA ILE A 262 2.23 -16.43 -16.91
C ILE A 262 1.29 -16.42 -15.71
N ARG A 263 1.50 -15.45 -14.81
CA ARG A 263 0.65 -15.25 -13.62
C ARG A 263 -0.16 -13.96 -13.82
N PHE A 264 -1.48 -14.08 -13.73
CA PHE A 264 -2.42 -12.95 -13.74
C PHE A 264 -2.90 -12.73 -12.31
N VAL A 265 -2.57 -11.59 -11.73
CA VAL A 265 -2.89 -11.23 -10.35
C VAL A 265 -3.93 -10.14 -10.38
N ARG A 266 -5.16 -10.45 -9.99
CA ARG A 266 -6.27 -9.51 -9.97
C ARG A 266 -6.48 -8.94 -8.59
N PHE A 267 -6.40 -7.62 -8.49
CA PHE A 267 -6.64 -6.87 -7.26
C PHE A 267 -8.02 -6.22 -7.28
N ARG A 268 -8.61 -6.15 -6.10
CA ARG A 268 -9.79 -5.34 -5.82
C ARG A 268 -9.52 -4.55 -4.55
N ASN A 269 -9.66 -3.23 -4.61
CA ASN A 269 -9.35 -2.33 -3.50
C ASN A 269 -7.96 -2.58 -2.87
N GLY A 270 -6.96 -2.88 -3.70
CA GLY A 270 -5.57 -3.07 -3.27
C GLY A 270 -5.20 -4.47 -2.79
N ARG A 271 -6.15 -5.42 -2.73
CA ARG A 271 -5.89 -6.80 -2.32
C ARG A 271 -6.10 -7.78 -3.45
N VAL A 272 -5.28 -8.83 -3.49
CA VAL A 272 -5.40 -9.94 -4.43
C VAL A 272 -6.71 -10.68 -4.15
N THR A 273 -7.59 -10.73 -5.15
CA THR A 273 -8.84 -11.48 -5.07
C THR A 273 -8.82 -12.72 -5.94
N ARG A 274 -7.91 -12.77 -6.91
CA ARG A 274 -7.78 -13.91 -7.82
C ARG A 274 -6.36 -13.97 -8.38
N LEU A 275 -5.83 -15.18 -8.42
CA LEU A 275 -4.58 -15.52 -9.07
C LEU A 275 -4.84 -16.60 -10.11
N GLU A 276 -4.44 -16.34 -11.35
CA GLU A 276 -4.49 -17.32 -12.43
C GLU A 276 -3.07 -17.63 -12.91
N ILE A 277 -2.74 -18.90 -13.03
CA ILE A 277 -1.44 -19.36 -13.48
C ILE A 277 -1.62 -20.15 -14.77
N ALA A 278 -1.14 -19.58 -15.88
CA ALA A 278 -1.19 -20.20 -17.20
C ALA A 278 0.20 -20.77 -17.56
N ALA A 279 0.36 -22.08 -17.52
CA ALA A 279 1.57 -22.77 -17.95
C ALA A 279 1.33 -23.46 -19.30
N LEU A 280 2.37 -23.47 -20.15
CA LEU A 280 2.27 -24.05 -21.49
C LEU A 280 1.91 -25.53 -21.41
N GLY A 281 0.85 -25.95 -22.11
CA GLY A 281 0.40 -27.34 -22.17
C GLY A 281 -0.30 -27.85 -20.91
N LYS A 282 -0.60 -26.98 -19.95
CA LYS A 282 -1.38 -27.31 -18.76
C LYS A 282 -2.67 -26.50 -18.69
N PRO A 283 -3.73 -27.01 -18.05
CA PRO A 283 -4.90 -26.19 -17.75
C PRO A 283 -4.51 -25.01 -16.86
N VAL A 284 -5.24 -23.90 -16.98
CA VAL A 284 -5.04 -22.72 -16.13
C VAL A 284 -5.44 -23.07 -14.70
N GLU A 285 -4.52 -22.87 -13.76
CA GLU A 285 -4.79 -23.00 -12.34
C GLU A 285 -5.38 -21.67 -11.83
N VAL A 286 -6.46 -21.74 -11.06
CA VAL A 286 -7.19 -20.57 -10.56
C VAL A 286 -7.32 -20.66 -9.03
N HIS A 287 -6.78 -19.64 -8.35
CA HIS A 287 -6.93 -19.43 -6.92
C HIS A 287 -7.84 -18.23 -6.71
N ASP A 288 -9.00 -18.41 -6.10
CA ASP A 288 -10.00 -17.38 -5.85
C ASP A 288 -10.47 -17.34 -4.38
N LYS A 289 -9.97 -18.26 -3.55
CA LYS A 289 -10.27 -18.30 -2.13
C LYS A 289 -9.20 -17.57 -1.34
N ASN A 290 -9.62 -16.82 -0.32
CA ASN A 290 -8.69 -16.15 0.59
C ASN A 290 -7.78 -17.18 1.28
N GLU A 291 -6.48 -16.99 1.17
CA GLU A 291 -5.45 -17.87 1.73
C GLU A 291 -4.80 -17.26 2.97
N ILE A 292 -5.08 -16.00 3.29
CA ILE A 292 -4.49 -15.28 4.44
C ILE A 292 -5.52 -15.20 5.57
N ASP A 293 -5.13 -15.66 6.76
CA ASP A 293 -5.96 -15.61 7.95
C ASP A 293 -6.16 -14.16 8.42
N GLY A 294 -7.34 -13.85 8.95
CA GLY A 294 -7.66 -12.51 9.51
C GLY A 294 -8.02 -11.43 8.49
N VAL A 295 -7.95 -11.72 7.19
CA VAL A 295 -8.44 -10.82 6.15
C VAL A 295 -9.91 -11.14 5.84
N PRO A 296 -10.84 -10.18 5.97
CA PRO A 296 -12.23 -10.42 5.58
C PRO A 296 -12.30 -10.79 4.11
N GLU A 297 -13.01 -11.87 3.80
CA GLU A 297 -13.25 -12.29 2.43
C GLU A 297 -13.89 -11.11 1.67
N PRO A 298 -13.33 -10.69 0.51
CA PRO A 298 -13.91 -9.60 -0.25
C PRO A 298 -15.33 -10.01 -0.64
N ALA A 299 -16.33 -9.27 -0.15
CA ALA A 299 -17.73 -9.52 -0.47
C ALA A 299 -17.86 -9.63 -1.99
N LEU A 300 -18.09 -10.83 -2.49
CA LEU A 300 -18.46 -11.07 -3.87
C LEU A 300 -19.80 -10.37 -4.04
N LEU A 301 -19.79 -9.15 -4.56
CA LEU A 301 -21.01 -8.58 -5.12
C LEU A 301 -21.36 -9.49 -6.28
N ALA A 302 -22.30 -10.42 -6.02
CA ALA A 302 -22.91 -11.20 -7.05
C ALA A 302 -23.47 -10.18 -8.06
N ARG A 303 -22.80 -10.02 -9.19
CA ARG A 303 -23.33 -9.27 -10.32
C ARG A 303 -24.44 -10.14 -10.84
N THR A 304 -25.67 -9.92 -10.36
CA THR A 304 -26.84 -10.47 -10.98
C THR A 304 -26.89 -9.83 -12.37
N ILE A 305 -26.40 -10.55 -13.37
CA ILE A 305 -26.66 -10.22 -14.75
C ILE A 305 -28.13 -10.57 -14.91
N THR A 306 -28.98 -9.59 -14.71
CA THR A 306 -30.37 -9.67 -15.15
C THR A 306 -30.30 -9.61 -16.66
N ASN A 307 -30.10 -10.76 -17.31
CA ASN A 307 -30.52 -10.91 -18.69
C ASN A 307 -32.00 -10.59 -18.68
N GLY A 308 -32.43 -9.69 -19.57
CA GLY A 308 -33.79 -9.18 -19.62
C GLY A 308 -34.87 -10.18 -20.04
N ASP A 309 -34.80 -11.41 -19.58
CA ASP A 309 -35.86 -12.39 -19.62
C ASP A 309 -36.67 -12.29 -18.32
N ALA A 310 -37.61 -11.36 -18.32
CA ALA A 310 -38.68 -11.36 -17.34
C ALA A 310 -39.45 -12.67 -17.46
N GLN A 311 -39.34 -13.55 -16.46
CA GLN A 311 -40.32 -14.63 -16.29
C GLN A 311 -41.70 -14.00 -16.18
N PRO A 312 -42.70 -14.49 -16.93
CA PRO A 312 -44.08 -13.99 -16.82
C PRO A 312 -44.61 -14.36 -15.43
N SER A 313 -44.82 -13.37 -14.58
CA SER A 313 -45.62 -13.51 -13.37
C SER A 313 -47.04 -13.84 -13.78
N ALA A 314 -47.53 -14.99 -13.34
CA ALA A 314 -48.94 -15.34 -13.44
C ALA A 314 -49.68 -14.52 -12.37
N ASP A 315 -50.06 -13.29 -12.72
CA ASP A 315 -51.27 -12.62 -12.21
C ASP A 315 -51.50 -11.36 -13.03
N GLY A 316 -52.74 -11.25 -13.51
CA GLY A 316 -53.12 -10.32 -14.56
C GLY A 316 -53.08 -8.87 -14.11
N ASP A 317 -52.40 -8.07 -14.93
CA ASP A 317 -52.86 -6.75 -15.30
C ASP A 317 -52.30 -6.37 -16.68
N GLN A 318 -53.18 -5.98 -17.58
CA GLN A 318 -52.90 -5.66 -18.98
C GLN A 318 -52.26 -4.27 -19.06
N GLY A 319 -50.95 -4.19 -18.95
CA GLY A 319 -50.15 -3.02 -19.32
C GLY A 319 -49.26 -3.34 -20.53
N SER A 320 -49.60 -2.85 -21.71
CA SER A 320 -48.85 -3.06 -22.95
C SER A 320 -47.40 -2.56 -22.84
N SER A 321 -46.44 -3.45 -22.64
CA SER A 321 -45.03 -3.15 -22.78
C SER A 321 -44.63 -3.10 -24.27
N ARG A 322 -44.55 -1.89 -24.82
CA ARG A 322 -43.93 -1.67 -26.13
C ARG A 322 -42.40 -1.81 -25.98
N PRO A 323 -41.72 -2.46 -26.93
CA PRO A 323 -40.27 -2.52 -26.94
C PRO A 323 -39.67 -1.11 -27.10
N PRO A 324 -38.51 -0.81 -26.48
CA PRO A 324 -37.86 0.48 -26.59
C PRO A 324 -37.45 0.77 -28.03
N THR A 325 -37.99 1.84 -28.61
CA THR A 325 -37.61 2.33 -29.95
C THR A 325 -36.62 3.47 -29.81
N LEU A 326 -35.50 3.38 -30.54
CA LEU A 326 -34.52 4.45 -30.68
C LEU A 326 -35.11 5.59 -31.54
N ARG A 327 -35.94 6.47 -30.93
CA ARG A 327 -36.47 7.67 -31.58
C ARG A 327 -36.04 8.92 -30.83
N ARG A 328 -35.76 9.98 -31.60
CA ARG A 328 -35.48 11.32 -31.05
C ARG A 328 -36.81 11.99 -30.63
N PRO A 329 -36.84 12.81 -29.59
CA PRO A 329 -38.00 13.58 -29.19
C PRO A 329 -38.40 14.54 -30.30
N GLY A 330 -39.64 14.38 -30.86
CA GLY A 330 -40.20 15.25 -31.87
C GLY A 330 -40.49 14.64 -33.25
N GLU A 331 -40.29 13.33 -33.44
CA GLU A 331 -40.55 12.65 -34.71
C GLU A 331 -41.99 12.11 -34.76
N GLU A 332 -42.81 12.63 -35.72
CA GLU A 332 -44.17 12.21 -35.90
C GLU A 332 -44.30 10.78 -36.43
N THR A 333 -45.35 10.10 -35.97
CA THR A 333 -45.59 8.67 -36.23
C THR A 333 -46.27 8.49 -37.58
N GLU A 334 -45.55 8.05 -38.61
CA GLU A 334 -46.22 7.47 -39.79
C GLU A 334 -46.69 6.05 -39.48
N ALA A 335 -47.94 5.75 -39.86
CA ALA A 335 -48.56 4.47 -39.62
C ALA A 335 -47.90 3.34 -40.45
N PRO A 336 -47.71 2.15 -39.88
CA PRO A 336 -47.09 1.05 -40.63
C PRO A 336 -47.93 0.58 -41.79
N PRO A 337 -47.33 0.29 -42.96
CA PRO A 337 -48.06 -0.27 -44.09
C PRO A 337 -48.49 -1.71 -43.79
N THR A 338 -49.71 -2.00 -44.05
CA THR A 338 -50.38 -3.30 -43.96
C THR A 338 -49.69 -4.35 -44.83
N SER A 339 -49.32 -5.45 -44.24
CA SER A 339 -49.04 -6.78 -44.79
C SER A 339 -48.48 -6.87 -46.21
N GLY A 340 -47.15 -7.00 -46.31
CA GLY A 340 -46.50 -7.55 -47.49
C GLY A 340 -45.70 -8.79 -47.10
N ARG A 341 -46.06 -9.95 -47.59
CA ARG A 341 -45.29 -11.19 -47.55
C ARG A 341 -43.90 -10.92 -48.16
N VAL A 342 -42.85 -11.05 -47.39
CA VAL A 342 -41.50 -11.03 -47.94
C VAL A 342 -41.22 -12.38 -48.61
N ASN A 343 -41.10 -12.34 -49.92
CA ASN A 343 -40.68 -13.47 -50.75
C ASN A 343 -39.14 -13.53 -50.67
N ILE A 344 -38.58 -14.56 -50.02
CA ILE A 344 -37.17 -14.82 -50.01
C ILE A 344 -36.78 -15.54 -51.29
N PRO A 345 -35.90 -15.02 -52.16
CA PRO A 345 -35.47 -15.72 -53.36
C PRO A 345 -34.63 -16.95 -52.97
N ALA A 346 -34.95 -18.11 -53.56
CA ALA A 346 -34.23 -19.35 -53.36
C ALA A 346 -32.77 -19.25 -53.83
N ASN A 347 -31.89 -19.82 -53.05
CA ASN A 347 -30.46 -19.90 -53.28
C ASN A 347 -30.09 -20.57 -54.63
N PRO A 348 -29.28 -19.98 -55.53
CA PRO A 348 -28.98 -20.49 -56.88
C PRO A 348 -27.91 -21.59 -56.93
N GLN A 349 -27.66 -22.31 -55.87
CA GLN A 349 -26.60 -23.34 -55.83
C GLN A 349 -27.06 -24.81 -55.91
N GLN A 350 -28.26 -25.12 -56.44
CA GLN A 350 -28.73 -26.52 -56.62
C GLN A 350 -28.98 -26.92 -58.06
N HIS A 351 -28.32 -26.35 -59.05
CA HIS A 351 -28.42 -26.81 -60.44
C HIS A 351 -27.03 -26.96 -61.09
N LEU A 352 -26.20 -27.83 -60.59
CA LEU A 352 -25.01 -28.30 -61.30
C LEU A 352 -24.61 -29.72 -60.90
N GLU A 353 -25.56 -30.65 -60.87
CA GLU A 353 -25.26 -32.08 -60.90
C GLU A 353 -26.44 -32.82 -61.53
N THR A 354 -26.54 -32.77 -62.84
CA THR A 354 -27.22 -33.83 -63.64
C THR A 354 -26.96 -33.53 -65.13
N SER A 355 -25.73 -33.74 -65.60
CA SER A 355 -25.53 -33.96 -67.06
C SER A 355 -24.08 -34.52 -67.25
N ALA A 356 -23.92 -35.80 -66.98
CA ALA A 356 -22.80 -36.58 -67.47
C ALA A 356 -23.19 -38.08 -67.43
N ARG A 357 -24.08 -38.47 -68.37
CA ARG A 357 -24.17 -39.85 -68.86
C ARG A 357 -25.07 -39.81 -70.13
N GLU A 358 -24.39 -39.70 -71.23
CA GLU A 358 -24.49 -40.47 -72.47
C GLU A 358 -23.30 -40.12 -73.34
#